data_5d9136d16b17be207e5dc95d995885de
#
_entry.id   5d9136d16b17be207e5dc95d995885de
#
_cell.length_a   1.000
_cell.length_b   1.000
_cell.length_c   1.000
_cell.angle_alpha   90.00
_cell.angle_beta   90.00
_cell.angle_gamma   90.00
#
_symmetry.space_group_name_H-M   'P 1'
#
loop_
_entity.id
_entity.type
_entity.pdbx_description
1 polymer ?
#
loop_
_entity_poly.entity_id
_entity_poly.type
_entity_poly.pdbx_seq_one_letter_code
_entity_poly.pdbx_strand_id
1 'polypeptide(L)'
;MTSISQTAAPARAQAAPKAKARNAALDRARTFITMLVLIHHSVIAYTYFGHTDKQKFLGFDCVVVFNDSFFMAAMFFLSGLFVWPSLQRKGINWFLRDRWWRLGLPYIVCVVLLMPFAYWAIELELHNPNTSFAEFWWRTVTVGPWNSGPAWFVWVLLALDVIAAIVYYALPDWVETIGKLSLESFGRPALFFWALLIASIIVYVPAVLYFGANRWFSLGPLAIQASRILLYLLFFFAACGIGAVSFDRGLLAPDGEMARRWPVWLGATIASYACIQLLIYIKHSVLPDINHQPLWWETAYALAFVVYSVAQTFNILALFLRFDNEGSSIFDPLRESAYGIYLIHYVPVLWLQYLMFGMSFGPVDQITAIIKAAIVFVLTLASSWAATAALRKIPGATHVL
;
A
#
# COMPACT_ATOMS: atom_id res chain seq x y z
N MET A 1 5.90 38.44 64.55
CA MET A 1 4.90 38.15 63.47
C MET A 1 5.70 37.78 62.23
N THR A 2 5.91 36.50 62.03
CA THR A 2 6.69 35.93 60.94
C THR A 2 5.71 35.28 59.94
N SER A 3 5.58 35.86 58.77
CA SER A 3 4.74 35.31 57.71
C SER A 3 5.48 34.20 56.97
N ILE A 4 4.91 32.98 56.98
CA ILE A 4 5.40 31.84 56.23
C ILE A 4 4.81 31.92 54.81
N SER A 5 5.68 32.13 53.82
CA SER A 5 5.35 32.06 52.42
C SER A 5 5.28 30.57 51.98
N GLN A 6 4.08 30.10 51.64
CA GLN A 6 3.91 28.79 50.99
C GLN A 6 4.25 28.90 49.53
N THR A 7 5.35 28.33 49.13
CA THR A 7 5.71 28.10 47.71
C THR A 7 4.88 26.95 47.17
N ALA A 8 3.94 27.25 46.27
CA ALA A 8 3.21 26.25 45.49
C ALA A 8 4.15 25.53 44.49
N ALA A 9 4.19 24.22 44.59
CA ALA A 9 4.93 23.37 43.64
C ALA A 9 4.27 23.43 42.25
N PRO A 10 5.05 23.47 41.15
CA PRO A 10 4.48 23.51 39.81
C PRO A 10 3.85 22.14 39.46
N ALA A 11 2.60 22.19 39.01
CA ALA A 11 1.88 21.04 38.50
C ALA A 11 2.63 20.39 37.32
N ARG A 12 2.98 19.13 37.48
CA ARG A 12 3.58 18.29 36.43
C ARG A 12 2.59 18.15 35.26
N ALA A 13 2.93 18.75 34.13
CA ALA A 13 2.32 18.44 32.83
C ALA A 13 2.77 17.04 32.38
N GLN A 14 1.97 16.02 32.65
CA GLN A 14 2.16 14.66 32.15
C GLN A 14 0.95 14.23 31.32
N ALA A 15 0.97 14.51 30.01
CA ALA A 15 0.02 13.89 29.06
C ALA A 15 0.46 13.85 27.59
N ALA A 16 1.73 14.10 27.25
CA ALA A 16 2.19 14.16 25.86
C ALA A 16 2.82 12.91 25.22
N PRO A 17 3.26 11.84 25.94
CA PRO A 17 4.03 10.76 25.33
C PRO A 17 3.20 9.75 24.52
N LYS A 18 2.00 9.38 24.94
CA LYS A 18 1.25 8.25 24.34
C LYS A 18 0.72 8.48 22.91
N ALA A 19 0.23 9.66 22.59
CA ALA A 19 -0.28 9.96 21.25
C ALA A 19 0.83 10.04 20.19
N LYS A 20 2.03 10.50 20.56
CA LYS A 20 3.19 10.60 19.66
C LYS A 20 3.79 9.23 19.32
N ALA A 21 3.90 8.33 20.30
CA ALA A 21 4.40 6.97 20.10
C ALA A 21 3.52 6.17 19.14
N ARG A 22 2.22 6.34 19.21
CA ARG A 22 1.24 5.61 18.42
C ARG A 22 1.15 6.01 16.96
N ASN A 23 1.28 7.30 16.64
CA ASN A 23 1.44 7.72 15.26
C ASN A 23 2.71 7.09 14.65
N ALA A 24 3.75 6.83 15.48
CA ALA A 24 4.96 6.16 15.03
C ALA A 24 4.72 4.71 14.58
N ALA A 25 3.92 3.90 15.29
CA ALA A 25 3.59 2.53 14.90
C ALA A 25 2.91 2.47 13.53
N LEU A 26 1.90 3.32 13.30
CA LEU A 26 1.17 3.37 12.03
C LEU A 26 2.04 3.93 10.89
N ASP A 27 2.90 4.89 11.18
CA ASP A 27 3.85 5.40 10.20
C ASP A 27 4.92 4.36 9.84
N ARG A 28 5.41 3.60 10.83
CA ARG A 28 6.32 2.47 10.60
C ARG A 28 5.67 1.36 9.77
N ALA A 29 4.39 1.04 10.05
CA ALA A 29 3.61 0.10 9.25
C ALA A 29 3.48 0.57 7.79
N ARG A 30 3.21 1.85 7.56
CA ARG A 30 3.16 2.44 6.21
C ARG A 30 4.52 2.36 5.51
N THR A 31 5.60 2.69 6.21
CA THR A 31 6.97 2.60 5.68
C THR A 31 7.31 1.16 5.32
N PHE A 32 6.96 0.19 6.19
CA PHE A 32 7.14 -1.23 5.91
C PHE A 32 6.41 -1.67 4.64
N ILE A 33 5.13 -1.30 4.48
CA ILE A 33 4.38 -1.63 3.25
C ILE A 33 5.01 -0.95 2.03
N THR A 34 5.52 0.27 2.16
CA THR A 34 6.27 0.92 1.07
C THR A 34 7.51 0.11 0.68
N MET A 35 8.23 -0.47 1.64
CA MET A 35 9.35 -1.36 1.33
C MET A 35 8.90 -2.64 0.61
N LEU A 36 7.75 -3.20 0.99
CA LEU A 36 7.16 -4.33 0.27
C LEU A 36 6.80 -3.97 -1.18
N VAL A 37 6.35 -2.75 -1.45
CA VAL A 37 6.12 -2.25 -2.82
C VAL A 37 7.43 -2.21 -3.62
N LEU A 38 8.52 -1.72 -3.03
CA LEU A 38 9.82 -1.72 -3.68
C LEU A 38 10.32 -3.15 -3.96
N ILE A 39 10.21 -4.05 -2.98
CA ILE A 39 10.56 -5.47 -3.15
C ILE A 39 9.74 -6.07 -4.30
N HIS A 40 8.41 -5.85 -4.29
CA HIS A 40 7.50 -6.36 -5.32
C HIS A 40 7.96 -5.97 -6.73
N HIS A 41 8.22 -4.68 -6.96
CA HIS A 41 8.65 -4.21 -8.28
C HIS A 41 10.09 -4.61 -8.62
N SER A 42 10.95 -4.79 -7.63
CA SER A 42 12.32 -5.26 -7.84
C SER A 42 12.40 -6.72 -8.28
N VAL A 43 11.45 -7.56 -7.86
CA VAL A 43 11.46 -9.00 -8.14
C VAL A 43 10.56 -9.42 -9.31
N ILE A 44 9.55 -8.62 -9.68
CA ILE A 44 8.51 -9.03 -10.64
C ILE A 44 9.07 -9.39 -12.02
N ALA A 45 10.14 -8.74 -12.49
CA ALA A 45 10.79 -9.02 -13.75
C ALA A 45 11.39 -10.46 -13.80
N TYR A 46 11.70 -11.02 -12.63
CA TYR A 46 12.36 -12.32 -12.47
C TYR A 46 11.40 -13.43 -12.01
N THR A 47 10.09 -13.22 -12.16
CA THR A 47 9.04 -14.22 -11.89
C THR A 47 8.74 -15.05 -13.15
N TYR A 48 8.11 -16.21 -12.98
CA TYR A 48 7.66 -17.01 -14.12
C TYR A 48 6.52 -16.39 -14.91
N PHE A 49 5.74 -15.49 -14.28
CA PHE A 49 4.75 -14.67 -14.98
C PHE A 49 5.26 -13.27 -15.35
N GLY A 50 6.49 -12.91 -14.98
CA GLY A 50 7.18 -11.71 -15.45
C GLY A 50 7.55 -11.82 -16.93
N HIS A 51 7.69 -10.67 -17.59
CA HIS A 51 7.78 -10.62 -19.04
C HIS A 51 9.14 -10.19 -19.57
N THR A 52 10.03 -9.69 -18.72
CA THR A 52 11.20 -8.97 -19.18
C THR A 52 12.48 -9.78 -19.10
N ASP A 53 12.81 -10.43 -18.02
CA ASP A 53 14.09 -11.13 -17.87
C ASP A 53 13.98 -12.66 -18.14
N LYS A 54 15.05 -13.26 -18.66
CA LYS A 54 15.15 -14.71 -18.94
C LYS A 54 15.39 -15.51 -17.68
N GLN A 55 16.16 -14.95 -16.73
CA GLN A 55 16.47 -15.61 -15.46
C GLN A 55 15.30 -15.47 -14.49
N LYS A 56 14.83 -16.59 -13.96
CA LYS A 56 13.62 -16.66 -13.13
C LYS A 56 13.84 -17.44 -11.85
N PHE A 57 13.12 -17.05 -10.80
CA PHE A 57 13.14 -17.76 -9.52
C PHE A 57 11.72 -17.86 -8.94
N LEU A 58 11.24 -19.10 -8.77
CA LEU A 58 9.87 -19.38 -8.30
C LEU A 58 9.54 -18.73 -6.94
N GLY A 59 10.54 -18.55 -6.05
CA GLY A 59 10.34 -17.84 -4.80
C GLY A 59 9.85 -16.41 -4.98
N PHE A 60 10.18 -15.76 -6.11
CA PHE A 60 9.69 -14.43 -6.41
C PHE A 60 8.22 -14.40 -6.81
N ASP A 61 7.71 -15.46 -7.45
CA ASP A 61 6.26 -15.61 -7.69
C ASP A 61 5.51 -15.65 -6.37
N CYS A 62 6.02 -16.38 -5.37
CA CYS A 62 5.45 -16.39 -4.03
C CYS A 62 5.48 -14.99 -3.39
N VAL A 63 6.61 -14.27 -3.47
CA VAL A 63 6.73 -12.90 -2.92
C VAL A 63 5.74 -11.93 -3.58
N VAL A 64 5.59 -12.00 -4.90
CA VAL A 64 4.67 -11.13 -5.64
C VAL A 64 3.22 -11.42 -5.27
N VAL A 65 2.82 -12.70 -5.19
CA VAL A 65 1.47 -13.11 -4.77
C VAL A 65 1.21 -12.70 -3.32
N PHE A 66 2.19 -12.88 -2.43
CA PHE A 66 2.10 -12.43 -1.03
C PHE A 66 1.79 -10.94 -0.95
N ASN A 67 2.55 -10.11 -1.66
CA ASN A 67 2.40 -8.67 -1.62
C ASN A 67 1.11 -8.19 -2.29
N ASP A 68 0.85 -8.62 -3.54
CA ASP A 68 -0.28 -8.15 -4.35
C ASP A 68 -1.64 -8.44 -3.70
N SER A 69 -1.72 -9.50 -2.92
CA SER A 69 -2.98 -9.94 -2.32
C SER A 69 -3.45 -9.07 -1.13
N PHE A 70 -2.63 -8.15 -0.58
CA PHE A 70 -3.05 -7.33 0.56
C PHE A 70 -2.52 -5.89 0.57
N PHE A 71 -1.29 -5.63 0.04
CA PHE A 71 -0.55 -4.40 0.36
C PHE A 71 -1.29 -3.12 -0.06
N MET A 72 -2.00 -3.15 -1.19
CA MET A 72 -2.75 -1.97 -1.63
C MET A 72 -4.01 -1.74 -0.79
N ALA A 73 -4.75 -2.79 -0.42
CA ALA A 73 -5.89 -2.67 0.48
C ALA A 73 -5.44 -2.12 1.85
N ALA A 74 -4.32 -2.63 2.39
CA ALA A 74 -3.74 -2.14 3.64
C ALA A 74 -3.24 -0.67 3.52
N MET A 75 -2.69 -0.25 2.36
CA MET A 75 -2.30 1.15 2.13
C MET A 75 -3.50 2.09 2.10
N PHE A 76 -4.62 1.70 1.46
CA PHE A 76 -5.86 2.47 1.51
C PHE A 76 -6.42 2.53 2.93
N PHE A 77 -6.38 1.42 3.67
CA PHE A 77 -6.78 1.39 5.07
C PHE A 77 -5.93 2.36 5.92
N LEU A 78 -4.60 2.27 5.87
CA LEU A 78 -3.71 3.17 6.62
C LEU A 78 -3.89 4.64 6.22
N SER A 79 -4.23 4.92 4.97
CA SER A 79 -4.50 6.28 4.51
C SER A 79 -5.84 6.80 5.04
N GLY A 80 -6.88 5.98 5.05
CA GLY A 80 -8.21 6.31 5.54
C GLY A 80 -8.26 6.70 7.02
N LEU A 81 -7.38 6.11 7.85
CA LEU A 81 -7.33 6.39 9.29
C LEU A 81 -7.22 7.88 9.65
N PHE A 82 -6.57 8.67 8.80
CA PHE A 82 -6.28 10.08 9.08
C PHE A 82 -7.22 11.05 8.34
N VAL A 83 -8.12 10.55 7.51
CA VAL A 83 -9.00 11.36 6.66
C VAL A 83 -10.05 12.07 7.50
N TRP A 84 -10.83 11.32 8.29
CA TRP A 84 -11.91 11.90 9.09
C TRP A 84 -11.42 12.90 10.14
N PRO A 85 -10.38 12.61 10.95
CA PRO A 85 -9.79 13.62 11.84
C PRO A 85 -9.27 14.86 11.12
N SER A 86 -8.79 14.70 9.89
CA SER A 86 -8.32 15.83 9.08
C SER A 86 -9.46 16.70 8.59
N LEU A 87 -10.58 16.10 8.13
CA LEU A 87 -11.80 16.79 7.74
C LEU A 87 -12.41 17.57 8.93
N GLN A 88 -12.51 16.94 10.10
CA GLN A 88 -13.00 17.58 11.32
C GLN A 88 -12.15 18.78 11.72
N ARG A 89 -10.83 18.67 11.63
CA ARG A 89 -9.90 19.72 12.06
C ARG A 89 -9.77 20.87 11.07
N LYS A 90 -9.72 20.55 9.75
CA LYS A 90 -9.40 21.55 8.70
C LYS A 90 -10.63 22.07 7.96
N GLY A 91 -11.75 21.35 8.01
CA GLY A 91 -12.89 21.57 7.12
C GLY A 91 -12.63 21.11 5.68
N ILE A 92 -13.71 20.96 4.91
CA ILE A 92 -13.70 20.34 3.57
C ILE A 92 -12.76 21.08 2.60
N ASN A 93 -12.89 22.40 2.48
CA ASN A 93 -12.14 23.18 1.49
C ASN A 93 -10.61 23.10 1.70
N TRP A 94 -10.17 23.25 2.96
CA TRP A 94 -8.76 23.14 3.30
C TRP A 94 -8.24 21.70 3.13
N PHE A 95 -9.06 20.72 3.49
CA PHE A 95 -8.73 19.31 3.29
C PHE A 95 -8.50 18.99 1.81
N LEU A 96 -9.45 19.34 0.93
CA LEU A 96 -9.34 19.06 -0.51
C LEU A 96 -8.17 19.82 -1.14
N ARG A 97 -7.92 21.07 -0.73
CA ARG A 97 -6.75 21.82 -1.20
C ARG A 97 -5.44 21.17 -0.78
N ASP A 98 -5.33 20.71 0.47
CA ASP A 98 -4.14 19.99 0.97
C ASP A 98 -3.93 18.67 0.22
N ARG A 99 -5.01 17.92 -0.06
CA ARG A 99 -4.96 16.70 -0.85
C ARG A 99 -4.56 16.92 -2.30
N TRP A 100 -5.04 17.98 -2.90
CA TRP A 100 -4.60 18.35 -4.26
C TRP A 100 -3.10 18.57 -4.34
N TRP A 101 -2.52 19.32 -3.42
CA TRP A 101 -1.08 19.57 -3.42
C TRP A 101 -0.26 18.32 -3.10
N ARG A 102 -0.75 17.43 -2.23
CA ARG A 102 -0.03 16.22 -1.81
C ARG A 102 -0.22 15.02 -2.70
N LEU A 103 -1.32 14.92 -3.41
CA LEU A 103 -1.64 13.78 -4.27
C LEU A 103 -1.83 14.19 -5.73
N GLY A 104 -2.60 15.23 -6.01
CA GLY A 104 -2.93 15.65 -7.37
C GLY A 104 -1.71 16.13 -8.16
N LEU A 105 -0.96 17.09 -7.63
CA LEU A 105 0.25 17.59 -8.28
C LEU A 105 1.31 16.49 -8.46
N PRO A 106 1.69 15.70 -7.43
CA PRO A 106 2.62 14.59 -7.60
C PRO A 106 2.15 13.55 -8.63
N TYR A 107 0.85 13.25 -8.66
CA TYR A 107 0.29 12.34 -9.65
C TYR A 107 0.52 12.84 -11.08
N ILE A 108 0.22 14.13 -11.35
CA ILE A 108 0.45 14.73 -12.67
C ILE A 108 1.93 14.64 -13.05
N VAL A 109 2.84 15.01 -12.13
CA VAL A 109 4.28 14.90 -12.38
C VAL A 109 4.70 13.46 -12.66
N CYS A 110 4.17 12.49 -11.89
CA CYS A 110 4.45 11.09 -12.13
C CYS A 110 4.00 10.63 -13.51
N VAL A 111 2.75 10.86 -13.91
CA VAL A 111 2.23 10.32 -15.18
C VAL A 111 2.74 11.05 -16.41
N VAL A 112 3.13 12.32 -16.30
CA VAL A 112 3.64 13.11 -17.42
C VAL A 112 5.16 12.97 -17.59
N LEU A 113 5.91 12.82 -16.50
CA LEU A 113 7.37 12.82 -16.54
C LEU A 113 7.99 11.50 -16.08
N LEU A 114 7.68 11.06 -14.84
CA LEU A 114 8.40 9.94 -14.25
C LEU A 114 8.02 8.60 -14.91
N MET A 115 6.74 8.36 -15.14
CA MET A 115 6.31 7.09 -15.74
C MET A 115 6.73 6.95 -17.21
N PRO A 116 6.58 7.95 -18.08
CA PRO A 116 7.14 7.85 -19.43
C PRO A 116 8.66 7.60 -19.41
N PHE A 117 9.41 8.26 -18.53
CA PHE A 117 10.84 8.03 -18.40
C PHE A 117 11.16 6.61 -17.90
N ALA A 118 10.40 6.09 -16.97
CA ALA A 118 10.54 4.72 -16.47
C ALA A 118 10.23 3.67 -17.57
N TYR A 119 9.09 3.81 -18.24
CA TYR A 119 8.66 2.87 -19.28
C TYR A 119 9.46 2.97 -20.57
N TRP A 120 10.21 4.06 -20.79
CA TRP A 120 11.15 4.15 -21.90
C TRP A 120 12.23 3.07 -21.81
N ALA A 121 12.67 2.68 -20.60
CA ALA A 121 13.57 1.54 -20.43
C ALA A 121 12.99 0.25 -21.02
N ILE A 122 11.69 -0.03 -20.80
CA ILE A 122 11.00 -1.20 -21.36
C ILE A 122 10.87 -1.08 -22.89
N GLU A 123 10.60 0.10 -23.43
CA GLU A 123 10.56 0.34 -24.86
C GLU A 123 11.91 -0.01 -25.51
N LEU A 124 13.02 0.43 -24.91
CA LEU A 124 14.38 0.13 -25.40
C LEU A 124 14.72 -1.34 -25.29
N GLU A 125 14.22 -2.03 -24.25
CA GLU A 125 14.50 -3.44 -24.01
C GLU A 125 13.73 -4.37 -24.93
N LEU A 126 12.42 -4.14 -25.08
CA LEU A 126 11.51 -5.12 -25.68
C LEU A 126 10.98 -4.76 -27.07
N HIS A 127 10.99 -3.47 -27.44
CA HIS A 127 10.35 -3.03 -28.66
C HIS A 127 11.33 -2.43 -29.66
N ASN A 128 11.91 -1.28 -29.35
CA ASN A 128 12.79 -0.58 -30.28
C ASN A 128 13.98 0.09 -29.55
N PRO A 129 15.17 -0.49 -29.63
CA PRO A 129 16.37 0.02 -28.94
C PRO A 129 16.84 1.40 -29.46
N ASN A 130 16.31 1.89 -30.58
CA ASN A 130 16.69 3.16 -31.17
C ASN A 130 15.66 4.30 -30.91
N THR A 131 14.57 4.04 -30.20
CA THR A 131 13.54 5.05 -29.90
C THR A 131 14.11 6.14 -28.99
N SER A 132 14.08 7.39 -29.44
CA SER A 132 14.45 8.53 -28.61
C SER A 132 13.43 8.76 -27.48
N PHE A 133 13.87 9.32 -26.35
CA PHE A 133 12.94 9.66 -25.26
C PHE A 133 11.86 10.64 -25.70
N ALA A 134 12.20 11.64 -26.51
CA ALA A 134 11.25 12.64 -26.99
C ALA A 134 10.13 12.02 -27.84
N GLU A 135 10.49 11.08 -28.73
CA GLU A 135 9.53 10.34 -29.56
C GLU A 135 8.63 9.45 -28.70
N PHE A 136 9.21 8.68 -27.78
CA PHE A 136 8.47 7.82 -26.87
C PHE A 136 7.52 8.63 -25.98
N TRP A 137 8.02 9.71 -25.38
CA TRP A 137 7.24 10.61 -24.52
C TRP A 137 6.07 11.22 -25.31
N TRP A 138 6.34 11.78 -26.50
CA TRP A 138 5.30 12.39 -27.33
C TRP A 138 4.21 11.39 -27.70
N ARG A 139 4.59 10.20 -28.16
CA ARG A 139 3.64 9.11 -28.44
C ARG A 139 2.81 8.74 -27.22
N THR A 140 3.45 8.58 -26.06
CA THR A 140 2.75 8.22 -24.82
C THR A 140 1.72 9.26 -24.41
N VAL A 141 2.05 10.55 -24.45
CA VAL A 141 1.15 11.62 -23.97
C VAL A 141 0.07 12.02 -24.97
N THR A 142 0.25 11.73 -26.26
CA THR A 142 -0.72 12.11 -27.31
C THR A 142 -1.57 10.96 -27.79
N VAL A 143 -0.99 9.76 -27.94
CA VAL A 143 -1.65 8.57 -28.48
C VAL A 143 -1.88 7.50 -27.42
N GLY A 144 -0.95 7.35 -26.49
CA GLY A 144 -0.94 6.27 -25.48
C GLY A 144 -0.15 5.04 -25.96
N PRO A 145 -0.18 3.94 -25.20
CA PRO A 145 -0.91 3.80 -23.93
C PRO A 145 -0.28 4.62 -22.80
N TRP A 146 -1.13 5.17 -21.94
CA TRP A 146 -0.71 5.86 -20.72
C TRP A 146 -0.43 4.83 -19.63
N ASN A 147 0.83 4.54 -19.42
CA ASN A 147 1.24 3.63 -18.35
C ASN A 147 1.40 4.42 -17.05
N SER A 148 0.42 4.32 -16.15
CA SER A 148 0.46 5.02 -14.85
C SER A 148 1.40 4.37 -13.83
N GLY A 149 1.86 3.14 -14.07
CA GLY A 149 2.71 2.39 -13.13
C GLY A 149 2.15 2.45 -11.71
N PRO A 150 3.00 2.45 -10.67
CA PRO A 150 2.54 2.55 -9.29
C PRO A 150 1.78 3.84 -8.95
N ALA A 151 1.86 4.88 -9.77
CA ALA A 151 1.16 6.15 -9.53
C ALA A 151 -0.38 6.00 -9.54
N TRP A 152 -0.91 4.88 -10.08
CA TRP A 152 -2.35 4.61 -10.05
C TRP A 152 -2.96 4.71 -8.65
N PHE A 153 -2.24 4.30 -7.60
CA PHE A 153 -2.69 4.40 -6.23
C PHE A 153 -2.95 5.86 -5.79
N VAL A 154 -2.12 6.78 -6.24
CA VAL A 154 -2.18 8.19 -5.81
C VAL A 154 -3.46 8.88 -6.28
N TRP A 155 -3.86 8.65 -7.55
CA TRP A 155 -5.11 9.24 -8.05
C TRP A 155 -6.35 8.56 -7.44
N VAL A 156 -6.30 7.23 -7.22
CA VAL A 156 -7.40 6.53 -6.55
C VAL A 156 -7.56 7.03 -5.11
N LEU A 157 -6.46 7.24 -4.39
CA LEU A 157 -6.51 7.82 -3.05
C LEU A 157 -7.09 9.23 -3.07
N LEU A 158 -6.70 10.08 -4.05
CA LEU A 158 -7.30 11.41 -4.22
C LEU A 158 -8.81 11.33 -4.48
N ALA A 159 -9.24 10.40 -5.34
CA ALA A 159 -10.67 10.19 -5.62
C ALA A 159 -11.42 9.75 -4.35
N LEU A 160 -10.85 8.82 -3.57
CA LEU A 160 -11.43 8.39 -2.29
C LEU A 160 -11.48 9.53 -1.25
N ASP A 161 -10.47 10.41 -1.21
CA ASP A 161 -10.48 11.61 -0.36
C ASP A 161 -11.61 12.58 -0.75
N VAL A 162 -11.88 12.75 -2.06
CA VAL A 162 -13.02 13.55 -2.56
C VAL A 162 -14.34 12.90 -2.15
N ILE A 163 -14.49 11.58 -2.33
CA ILE A 163 -15.68 10.84 -1.91
C ILE A 163 -15.86 10.96 -0.39
N ALA A 164 -14.78 10.87 0.40
CA ALA A 164 -14.86 11.05 1.85
C ALA A 164 -15.32 12.44 2.26
N ALA A 165 -14.91 13.49 1.53
CA ALA A 165 -15.39 14.85 1.77
C ALA A 165 -16.89 15.00 1.46
N ILE A 166 -17.38 14.34 0.41
CA ILE A 166 -18.81 14.28 0.06
C ILE A 166 -19.59 13.54 1.15
N VAL A 167 -19.09 12.37 1.59
CA VAL A 167 -19.72 11.57 2.66
C VAL A 167 -19.71 12.34 3.99
N TYR A 168 -18.63 13.04 4.30
CA TYR A 168 -18.55 13.89 5.50
C TYR A 168 -19.62 14.99 5.51
N TYR A 169 -19.93 15.56 4.34
CA TYR A 169 -20.96 16.58 4.20
C TYR A 169 -22.37 16.00 4.24
N ALA A 170 -22.63 14.91 3.53
CA ALA A 170 -23.98 14.40 3.27
C ALA A 170 -24.43 13.30 4.25
N LEU A 171 -23.51 12.48 4.76
CA LEU A 171 -23.78 11.25 5.52
C LEU A 171 -22.78 11.04 6.69
N PRO A 172 -22.54 12.01 7.58
CA PRO A 172 -21.54 11.90 8.63
C PRO A 172 -21.81 10.71 9.57
N ASP A 173 -23.05 10.45 9.93
CA ASP A 173 -23.47 9.40 10.87
C ASP A 173 -23.11 7.99 10.40
N TRP A 174 -23.01 7.79 9.08
CA TRP A 174 -22.63 6.50 8.52
C TRP A 174 -21.22 6.09 8.93
N VAL A 175 -20.26 7.03 8.83
CA VAL A 175 -18.86 6.78 9.21
C VAL A 175 -18.73 6.67 10.72
N GLU A 176 -19.49 7.44 11.49
CA GLU A 176 -19.51 7.33 12.94
C GLU A 176 -20.05 5.97 13.42
N THR A 177 -20.99 5.38 12.69
CA THR A 177 -21.50 4.02 12.97
C THR A 177 -20.38 2.97 12.84
N ILE A 178 -19.52 3.08 11.82
CA ILE A 178 -18.32 2.23 11.69
C ILE A 178 -17.36 2.48 12.87
N GLY A 179 -17.25 3.73 13.30
CA GLY A 179 -16.47 4.11 14.48
C GLY A 179 -16.97 3.45 15.78
N LYS A 180 -18.29 3.37 15.99
CA LYS A 180 -18.89 2.64 17.13
C LYS A 180 -18.49 1.18 17.13
N LEU A 181 -18.52 0.51 15.97
CA LEU A 181 -18.05 -0.86 15.83
C LEU A 181 -16.56 -0.99 16.21
N SER A 182 -15.74 0.00 15.86
CA SER A 182 -14.34 0.03 16.30
C SER A 182 -14.20 0.11 17.82
N LEU A 183 -15.03 0.94 18.50
CA LEU A 183 -15.01 1.04 19.97
C LEU A 183 -15.41 -0.28 20.64
N GLU A 184 -16.46 -0.93 20.16
CA GLU A 184 -16.91 -2.24 20.65
C GLU A 184 -15.86 -3.33 20.42
N SER A 185 -14.99 -3.14 19.43
CA SER A 185 -13.92 -4.08 19.08
C SER A 185 -12.68 -3.98 19.96
N PHE A 186 -12.61 -3.08 20.94
CA PHE A 186 -11.49 -2.96 21.86
C PHE A 186 -11.15 -4.28 22.55
N GLY A 187 -12.14 -4.95 23.14
CA GLY A 187 -11.99 -6.26 23.79
C GLY A 187 -12.34 -7.46 22.89
N ARG A 188 -12.90 -7.21 21.72
CA ARG A 188 -13.38 -8.24 20.78
C ARG A 188 -13.03 -7.92 19.33
N PRO A 189 -11.74 -7.87 18.96
CA PRO A 189 -11.31 -7.47 17.62
C PRO A 189 -11.88 -8.34 16.50
N ALA A 190 -12.31 -9.57 16.82
CA ALA A 190 -13.00 -10.46 15.90
C ALA A 190 -14.31 -9.86 15.34
N LEU A 191 -15.00 -8.95 16.05
CA LEU A 191 -16.19 -8.28 15.56
C LEU A 191 -15.87 -7.46 14.30
N PHE A 192 -14.87 -6.59 14.39
CA PHE A 192 -14.47 -5.77 13.24
C PHE A 192 -13.86 -6.62 12.13
N PHE A 193 -13.08 -7.65 12.49
CA PHE A 193 -12.52 -8.60 11.53
C PHE A 193 -13.60 -9.26 10.69
N TRP A 194 -14.61 -9.86 11.31
CA TRP A 194 -15.69 -10.55 10.60
C TRP A 194 -16.59 -9.59 9.82
N ALA A 195 -16.87 -8.39 10.36
CA ALA A 195 -17.62 -7.37 9.63
C ALA A 195 -16.88 -6.95 8.36
N LEU A 196 -15.57 -6.65 8.45
CA LEU A 196 -14.75 -6.29 7.31
C LEU A 196 -14.64 -7.45 6.31
N LEU A 197 -14.45 -8.68 6.80
CA LEU A 197 -14.31 -9.86 5.96
C LEU A 197 -15.60 -10.14 5.18
N ILE A 198 -16.76 -10.18 5.86
CA ILE A 198 -18.06 -10.43 5.21
C ILE A 198 -18.36 -9.36 4.17
N ALA A 199 -18.18 -8.08 4.52
CA ALA A 199 -18.37 -6.99 3.57
C ALA A 199 -17.41 -7.10 2.37
N SER A 200 -16.14 -7.49 2.61
CA SER A 200 -15.16 -7.72 1.55
C SER A 200 -15.54 -8.88 0.62
N ILE A 201 -16.06 -9.98 1.16
CA ILE A 201 -16.57 -11.12 0.36
C ILE A 201 -17.71 -10.65 -0.54
N ILE A 202 -18.67 -9.91 0.02
CA ILE A 202 -19.85 -9.42 -0.72
C ILE A 202 -19.45 -8.52 -1.90
N VAL A 203 -18.43 -7.67 -1.75
CA VAL A 203 -18.05 -6.73 -2.81
C VAL A 203 -17.01 -7.30 -3.77
N TYR A 204 -16.08 -8.13 -3.32
CA TYR A 204 -14.94 -8.58 -4.11
C TYR A 204 -15.23 -9.85 -4.92
N VAL A 205 -15.87 -10.87 -4.30
CA VAL A 205 -16.10 -12.16 -4.99
C VAL A 205 -16.95 -11.98 -6.25
N PRO A 206 -18.12 -11.31 -6.22
CA PRO A 206 -18.87 -11.04 -7.45
C PRO A 206 -18.09 -10.20 -8.46
N ALA A 207 -17.28 -9.22 -8.00
CA ALA A 207 -16.51 -8.39 -8.89
C ALA A 207 -15.40 -9.19 -9.62
N VAL A 208 -14.74 -10.14 -8.94
CA VAL A 208 -13.77 -11.05 -9.58
C VAL A 208 -14.46 -11.96 -10.59
N LEU A 209 -15.60 -12.56 -10.24
CA LEU A 209 -16.33 -13.45 -11.14
C LEU A 209 -16.84 -12.74 -12.39
N TYR A 210 -17.14 -11.44 -12.29
CA TYR A 210 -17.64 -10.65 -13.41
C TYR A 210 -16.51 -10.04 -14.25
N PHE A 211 -15.49 -9.42 -13.61
CA PHE A 211 -14.42 -8.70 -14.30
C PHE A 211 -13.16 -9.55 -14.52
N GLY A 212 -12.98 -10.63 -13.77
CA GLY A 212 -11.71 -11.34 -13.64
C GLY A 212 -10.76 -10.69 -12.64
N ALA A 213 -9.81 -11.48 -12.11
CA ALA A 213 -8.90 -11.01 -11.05
C ALA A 213 -7.93 -9.90 -11.51
N ASN A 214 -7.52 -9.91 -12.79
CA ASN A 214 -6.42 -9.08 -13.30
C ASN A 214 -6.83 -8.03 -14.33
N ARG A 215 -8.13 -7.78 -14.51
CA ARG A 215 -8.59 -6.82 -15.50
C ARG A 215 -8.41 -5.39 -15.02
N TRP A 216 -7.72 -4.59 -15.81
CA TRP A 216 -7.55 -3.15 -15.59
C TRP A 216 -8.53 -2.34 -16.42
N PHE A 217 -9.11 -1.32 -15.80
CA PHE A 217 -9.73 -0.19 -16.48
C PHE A 217 -8.73 0.94 -16.62
N SER A 218 -8.66 1.55 -17.77
CA SER A 218 -7.86 2.75 -18.00
C SER A 218 -8.62 3.77 -18.82
N LEU A 219 -8.61 5.02 -18.35
CA LEU A 219 -9.08 6.19 -19.05
C LEU A 219 -7.92 7.18 -19.12
N GLY A 220 -7.15 7.15 -20.21
CA GLY A 220 -5.86 7.81 -20.26
C GLY A 220 -4.95 7.32 -19.13
N PRO A 221 -4.35 8.23 -18.33
CA PRO A 221 -3.49 7.85 -17.22
C PRO A 221 -4.24 7.28 -15.99
N LEU A 222 -5.57 7.42 -15.94
CA LEU A 222 -6.37 6.93 -14.83
C LEU A 222 -6.59 5.42 -14.96
N ALA A 223 -5.75 4.63 -14.34
CA ALA A 223 -5.84 3.17 -14.34
C ALA A 223 -6.21 2.64 -12.96
N ILE A 224 -7.07 1.60 -12.92
CA ILE A 224 -7.44 0.90 -11.69
C ILE A 224 -7.84 -0.53 -12.02
N GLN A 225 -7.57 -1.45 -11.10
CA GLN A 225 -7.97 -2.84 -11.23
C GLN A 225 -9.47 -2.99 -10.95
N ALA A 226 -10.22 -3.44 -11.95
CA ALA A 226 -11.69 -3.44 -11.97
C ALA A 226 -12.33 -4.16 -10.77
N SER A 227 -11.86 -5.37 -10.48
CA SER A 227 -12.40 -6.20 -9.41
C SER A 227 -12.10 -5.66 -8.00
N ARG A 228 -11.10 -4.77 -7.85
CA ARG A 228 -10.61 -4.30 -6.55
C ARG A 228 -11.14 -2.93 -6.12
N ILE A 229 -11.88 -2.22 -6.99
CA ILE A 229 -12.37 -0.86 -6.72
C ILE A 229 -13.16 -0.79 -5.41
N LEU A 230 -14.20 -1.66 -5.29
CA LEU A 230 -15.05 -1.68 -4.11
C LEU A 230 -14.34 -2.19 -2.86
N LEU A 231 -13.37 -3.10 -3.02
CA LEU A 231 -12.54 -3.57 -1.91
C LEU A 231 -11.70 -2.44 -1.33
N TYR A 232 -11.05 -1.64 -2.18
CA TYR A 232 -10.25 -0.50 -1.74
C TYR A 232 -11.09 0.59 -1.06
N LEU A 233 -12.27 0.88 -1.62
CA LEU A 233 -13.24 1.79 -1.02
C LEU A 233 -13.68 1.30 0.37
N LEU A 234 -13.98 0.00 0.49
CA LEU A 234 -14.40 -0.60 1.76
C LEU A 234 -13.30 -0.49 2.83
N PHE A 235 -12.05 -0.87 2.51
CA PHE A 235 -10.92 -0.76 3.43
C PHE A 235 -10.65 0.68 3.85
N PHE A 236 -10.73 1.61 2.92
CA PHE A 236 -10.54 3.03 3.18
C PHE A 236 -11.62 3.58 4.14
N PHE A 237 -12.91 3.31 3.88
CA PHE A 237 -13.99 3.79 4.75
C PHE A 237 -14.07 3.07 6.09
N ALA A 238 -13.72 1.79 6.15
CA ALA A 238 -13.56 1.08 7.41
C ALA A 238 -12.53 1.80 8.31
N ALA A 239 -11.43 2.24 7.74
CA ALA A 239 -10.41 3.01 8.45
C ALA A 239 -10.85 4.45 8.76
N CYS A 240 -11.60 5.12 7.88
CA CYS A 240 -12.21 6.42 8.19
C CYS A 240 -13.09 6.35 9.44
N GLY A 241 -13.87 5.28 9.60
CA GLY A 241 -14.67 5.05 10.79
C GLY A 241 -13.84 4.89 12.06
N ILE A 242 -12.75 4.12 12.00
CA ILE A 242 -11.81 4.01 13.13
C ILE A 242 -11.21 5.39 13.47
N GLY A 243 -10.83 6.17 12.46
CA GLY A 243 -10.29 7.51 12.63
C GLY A 243 -11.30 8.52 13.21
N ALA A 244 -12.60 8.35 12.92
CA ALA A 244 -13.66 9.25 13.35
C ALA A 244 -13.86 9.28 14.87
N VAL A 245 -13.57 8.18 15.55
CA VAL A 245 -13.78 8.08 17.01
C VAL A 245 -12.49 8.38 17.78
N SER A 246 -11.63 7.47 17.98
CA SER A 246 -10.34 7.70 18.63
C SER A 246 -9.45 6.47 18.45
N PHE A 247 -8.20 6.74 18.17
CA PHE A 247 -7.23 5.67 18.13
C PHE A 247 -6.98 5.02 19.50
N ASP A 248 -7.22 5.69 20.63
CA ASP A 248 -6.88 5.19 21.97
C ASP A 248 -7.94 4.32 22.61
N ARG A 249 -9.11 4.21 22.02
CA ARG A 249 -10.27 3.59 22.64
C ARG A 249 -10.94 2.51 21.81
N GLY A 250 -10.40 2.14 20.66
CA GLY A 250 -11.05 1.19 19.76
C GLY A 250 -10.14 0.05 19.35
N LEU A 251 -10.43 -0.48 18.18
CA LEU A 251 -9.72 -1.61 17.57
C LEU A 251 -8.18 -1.44 17.60
N LEU A 252 -7.70 -0.23 17.34
CA LEU A 252 -6.26 0.07 17.29
C LEU A 252 -5.66 0.50 18.65
N ALA A 253 -6.33 0.34 19.76
CA ALA A 253 -5.77 0.69 21.07
C ALA A 253 -4.50 -0.14 21.35
N PRO A 254 -3.39 0.47 21.83
CA PRO A 254 -2.12 -0.24 22.05
C PRO A 254 -2.24 -1.34 23.10
N ASP A 255 -3.11 -1.15 24.07
CA ASP A 255 -3.44 -2.10 25.16
C ASP A 255 -4.65 -2.98 24.81
N GLY A 256 -5.21 -2.83 23.60
CA GLY A 256 -6.34 -3.59 23.10
C GLY A 256 -6.02 -5.05 22.76
N GLU A 257 -7.06 -5.86 22.70
CA GLU A 257 -6.94 -7.30 22.41
C GLU A 257 -6.38 -7.58 21.00
N MET A 258 -6.53 -6.66 20.05
CA MET A 258 -5.95 -6.86 18.70
C MET A 258 -4.42 -6.98 18.77
N ALA A 259 -3.75 -6.05 19.43
CA ALA A 259 -2.29 -6.09 19.61
C ALA A 259 -1.84 -7.29 20.44
N ARG A 260 -2.60 -7.66 21.48
CA ARG A 260 -2.30 -8.83 22.34
C ARG A 260 -2.44 -10.16 21.61
N ARG A 261 -3.42 -10.28 20.71
CA ARG A 261 -3.69 -11.50 19.94
C ARG A 261 -2.93 -11.57 18.61
N TRP A 262 -1.81 -10.89 18.48
CA TRP A 262 -1.00 -10.93 17.26
C TRP A 262 -0.70 -12.36 16.74
N PRO A 263 -0.47 -13.41 17.59
CA PRO A 263 -0.22 -14.76 17.07
C PRO A 263 -1.42 -15.36 16.34
N VAL A 264 -2.66 -14.97 16.72
CA VAL A 264 -3.88 -15.42 16.03
C VAL A 264 -3.93 -14.84 14.62
N TRP A 265 -3.63 -13.54 14.49
CA TRP A 265 -3.62 -12.88 13.16
C TRP A 265 -2.50 -13.41 12.28
N LEU A 266 -1.33 -13.66 12.86
CA LEU A 266 -0.22 -14.30 12.16
C LEU A 266 -0.61 -15.71 11.68
N GLY A 267 -1.21 -16.52 12.55
CA GLY A 267 -1.70 -17.87 12.19
C GLY A 267 -2.75 -17.82 11.07
N ALA A 268 -3.72 -16.89 11.15
CA ALA A 268 -4.72 -16.68 10.11
C ALA A 268 -4.08 -16.26 8.77
N THR A 269 -3.08 -15.40 8.81
CA THR A 269 -2.30 -14.98 7.64
C THR A 269 -1.59 -16.15 6.99
N ILE A 270 -0.85 -16.94 7.77
CA ILE A 270 -0.10 -18.11 7.27
C ILE A 270 -1.06 -19.12 6.64
N ALA A 271 -2.16 -19.44 7.33
CA ALA A 271 -3.14 -20.41 6.84
C ALA A 271 -3.83 -19.95 5.55
N SER A 272 -4.26 -18.70 5.49
CA SER A 272 -4.90 -18.16 4.28
C SER A 272 -3.94 -18.00 3.10
N TYR A 273 -2.68 -17.64 3.36
CA TYR A 273 -1.65 -17.61 2.31
C TYR A 273 -1.33 -19.01 1.79
N ALA A 274 -1.21 -20.00 2.68
CA ALA A 274 -1.01 -21.39 2.28
C ALA A 274 -2.19 -21.91 1.41
N CYS A 275 -3.42 -21.48 1.72
CA CYS A 275 -4.59 -21.78 0.89
C CYS A 275 -4.47 -21.17 -0.52
N ILE A 276 -4.02 -19.92 -0.64
CA ILE A 276 -3.75 -19.28 -1.95
C ILE A 276 -2.71 -20.10 -2.73
N GLN A 277 -1.59 -20.46 -2.09
CA GLN A 277 -0.54 -21.24 -2.76
C GLN A 277 -1.01 -22.64 -3.18
N LEU A 278 -1.84 -23.30 -2.36
CA LEU A 278 -2.46 -24.55 -2.72
C LEU A 278 -3.37 -24.43 -3.95
N LEU A 279 -4.18 -23.36 -4.02
CA LEU A 279 -5.04 -23.11 -5.18
C LEU A 279 -4.22 -22.80 -6.45
N ILE A 280 -3.11 -22.10 -6.32
CA ILE A 280 -2.16 -21.88 -7.43
C ILE A 280 -1.55 -23.21 -7.87
N TYR A 281 -1.12 -24.05 -6.94
CA TYR A 281 -0.61 -25.38 -7.24
C TYR A 281 -1.66 -26.23 -7.98
N ILE A 282 -2.91 -26.24 -7.50
CA ILE A 282 -4.03 -26.95 -8.16
C ILE A 282 -4.23 -26.44 -9.59
N LYS A 283 -4.18 -25.11 -9.79
CA LYS A 283 -4.29 -24.51 -11.12
C LYS A 283 -3.25 -25.03 -12.10
N HIS A 284 -1.99 -25.12 -11.66
CA HIS A 284 -0.87 -25.46 -12.55
C HIS A 284 -0.65 -26.98 -12.71
N SER A 285 -1.07 -27.80 -11.72
CA SER A 285 -0.75 -29.23 -11.67
C SER A 285 -1.93 -30.16 -11.86
N VAL A 286 -3.16 -29.66 -11.61
CA VAL A 286 -4.36 -30.50 -11.57
C VAL A 286 -5.39 -30.09 -12.61
N LEU A 287 -5.57 -28.80 -12.86
CA LEU A 287 -6.57 -28.31 -13.81
C LEU A 287 -6.12 -28.56 -15.26
N PRO A 288 -7.03 -29.00 -16.14
CA PRO A 288 -6.71 -29.35 -17.53
C PRO A 288 -6.39 -28.13 -18.40
N ASP A 289 -6.95 -26.96 -18.06
CA ASP A 289 -6.72 -25.70 -18.76
C ASP A 289 -6.31 -24.61 -17.78
N ILE A 290 -5.07 -24.13 -17.95
CA ILE A 290 -4.50 -23.07 -17.12
C ILE A 290 -5.09 -21.68 -17.44
N ASN A 291 -5.73 -21.51 -18.60
CA ASN A 291 -6.27 -20.24 -19.05
C ASN A 291 -7.76 -20.08 -18.70
N HIS A 292 -8.48 -21.18 -18.57
CA HIS A 292 -9.90 -21.22 -18.26
C HIS A 292 -10.15 -22.03 -17.01
N GLN A 293 -10.19 -21.37 -15.86
CA GLN A 293 -10.43 -22.05 -14.60
C GLN A 293 -11.94 -22.27 -14.39
N PRO A 294 -12.31 -23.42 -13.76
CA PRO A 294 -13.71 -23.66 -13.40
C PRO A 294 -14.17 -22.69 -12.32
N LEU A 295 -15.46 -22.35 -12.33
CA LEU A 295 -16.08 -21.37 -11.42
C LEU A 295 -15.77 -21.65 -9.94
N TRP A 296 -15.73 -22.93 -9.54
CA TRP A 296 -15.39 -23.28 -8.15
C TRP A 296 -13.98 -22.83 -7.76
N TRP A 297 -13.01 -22.91 -8.68
CA TRP A 297 -11.62 -22.50 -8.43
C TRP A 297 -11.53 -20.97 -8.34
N GLU A 298 -12.17 -20.25 -9.27
CA GLU A 298 -12.20 -18.78 -9.25
C GLU A 298 -12.83 -18.26 -7.97
N THR A 299 -13.94 -18.86 -7.53
CA THR A 299 -14.63 -18.53 -6.29
C THR A 299 -13.76 -18.82 -5.07
N ALA A 300 -13.12 -19.99 -5.01
CA ALA A 300 -12.23 -20.38 -3.91
C ALA A 300 -11.01 -19.46 -3.82
N TYR A 301 -10.42 -19.10 -4.97
CA TYR A 301 -9.29 -18.19 -5.03
C TYR A 301 -9.68 -16.77 -4.59
N ALA A 302 -10.81 -16.24 -5.04
CA ALA A 302 -11.34 -14.96 -4.61
C ALA A 302 -11.62 -14.92 -3.10
N LEU A 303 -12.20 -15.99 -2.54
CA LEU A 303 -12.42 -16.11 -1.08
C LEU A 303 -11.09 -16.16 -0.32
N ALA A 304 -10.14 -16.99 -0.75
CA ALA A 304 -8.81 -17.08 -0.12
C ALA A 304 -8.08 -15.75 -0.14
N PHE A 305 -8.15 -15.03 -1.27
CA PHE A 305 -7.57 -13.68 -1.45
C PHE A 305 -8.13 -12.69 -0.43
N VAL A 306 -9.44 -12.63 -0.27
CA VAL A 306 -10.09 -11.70 0.67
C VAL A 306 -9.76 -12.06 2.12
N VAL A 307 -9.83 -13.34 2.48
CA VAL A 307 -9.46 -13.80 3.83
C VAL A 307 -8.02 -13.41 4.16
N TYR A 308 -7.10 -13.65 3.21
CA TYR A 308 -5.71 -13.26 3.38
C TYR A 308 -5.54 -11.73 3.47
N SER A 309 -6.20 -10.96 2.62
CA SER A 309 -6.11 -9.50 2.61
C SER A 309 -6.51 -8.90 3.96
N VAL A 310 -7.63 -9.36 4.54
CA VAL A 310 -8.10 -8.90 5.85
C VAL A 310 -7.18 -9.41 6.97
N ALA A 311 -6.83 -10.71 6.96
CA ALA A 311 -5.96 -11.31 7.99
C ALA A 311 -4.59 -10.64 8.04
N GLN A 312 -3.95 -10.42 6.88
CA GLN A 312 -2.63 -9.80 6.80
C GLN A 312 -2.68 -8.31 7.18
N THR A 313 -3.75 -7.59 6.87
CA THR A 313 -3.93 -6.21 7.35
C THR A 313 -3.99 -6.17 8.87
N PHE A 314 -4.79 -7.05 9.50
CA PHE A 314 -4.85 -7.17 10.97
C PHE A 314 -3.51 -7.61 11.57
N ASN A 315 -2.82 -8.55 10.94
CA ASN A 315 -1.51 -9.03 11.38
C ASN A 315 -0.48 -7.89 11.41
N ILE A 316 -0.35 -7.12 10.33
CA ILE A 316 0.58 -5.98 10.28
C ILE A 316 0.24 -4.95 11.35
N LEU A 317 -1.02 -4.54 11.45
CA LEU A 317 -1.45 -3.59 12.47
C LEU A 317 -1.16 -4.11 13.89
N ALA A 318 -1.49 -5.38 14.16
CA ALA A 318 -1.25 -5.99 15.46
C ALA A 318 0.24 -6.08 15.82
N LEU A 319 1.10 -6.45 14.86
CA LEU A 319 2.54 -6.52 15.06
C LEU A 319 3.14 -5.14 15.36
N PHE A 320 2.82 -4.14 14.53
CA PHE A 320 3.36 -2.79 14.74
C PHE A 320 2.83 -2.16 16.04
N LEU A 321 1.57 -2.37 16.41
CA LEU A 321 1.03 -1.89 17.68
C LEU A 321 1.63 -2.64 18.89
N ARG A 322 1.88 -3.95 18.76
CA ARG A 322 2.40 -4.78 19.86
C ARG A 322 3.87 -4.54 20.14
N PHE A 323 4.67 -4.38 19.07
CA PHE A 323 6.12 -4.29 19.16
C PHE A 323 6.64 -2.88 18.89
N ASP A 324 5.75 -1.87 18.92
CA ASP A 324 6.16 -0.47 18.87
C ASP A 324 6.83 -0.09 20.18
N ASN A 325 8.15 -0.20 20.19
CA ASN A 325 8.97 0.28 21.28
C ASN A 325 9.20 1.79 21.12
N GLU A 326 9.29 2.52 22.22
CA GLU A 326 9.65 3.94 22.25
C GLU A 326 11.08 4.20 21.71
N GLY A 327 11.82 3.13 21.39
CA GLY A 327 13.15 3.15 20.81
C GLY A 327 13.16 3.41 19.28
N SER A 328 14.38 3.59 18.73
CA SER A 328 14.58 3.75 17.29
C SER A 328 14.28 2.45 16.53
N SER A 329 13.62 2.58 15.39
CA SER A 329 13.33 1.50 14.44
C SER A 329 14.14 1.66 13.16
N ILE A 330 14.44 0.54 12.49
CA ILE A 330 15.06 0.53 11.16
C ILE A 330 14.22 1.29 10.10
N PHE A 331 12.93 1.52 10.38
CA PHE A 331 12.03 2.26 9.50
C PHE A 331 12.07 3.77 9.75
N ASP A 332 12.57 4.25 10.88
CA ASP A 332 12.53 5.66 11.25
C ASP A 332 13.32 6.58 10.28
N PRO A 333 14.51 6.19 9.77
CA PRO A 333 15.23 7.01 8.80
C PRO A 333 14.47 7.18 7.47
N LEU A 334 13.65 6.20 7.11
CA LEU A 334 12.89 6.17 5.85
C LEU A 334 11.49 6.80 5.98
N ARG A 335 10.95 6.89 7.20
CA ARG A 335 9.58 7.30 7.49
C ARG A 335 9.18 8.61 6.85
N GLU A 336 10.03 9.63 6.99
CA GLU A 336 9.77 10.95 6.44
C GLU A 336 9.89 11.00 4.91
N SER A 337 10.62 10.06 4.31
CA SER A 337 10.83 9.96 2.87
C SER A 337 9.97 8.90 2.20
N ALA A 338 9.19 8.13 2.96
CA ALA A 338 8.46 6.96 2.45
C ALA A 338 7.54 7.29 1.27
N TYR A 339 6.86 8.44 1.31
CA TYR A 339 5.98 8.86 0.22
C TYR A 339 6.78 9.24 -1.04
N GLY A 340 7.86 10.03 -0.91
CA GLY A 340 8.71 10.37 -2.04
C GLY A 340 9.42 9.15 -2.64
N ILE A 341 9.90 8.22 -1.79
CA ILE A 341 10.44 6.93 -2.22
C ILE A 341 9.38 6.19 -3.06
N TYR A 342 8.13 6.13 -2.57
CA TYR A 342 7.02 5.51 -3.30
C TYR A 342 6.80 6.14 -4.69
N LEU A 343 6.86 7.45 -4.82
CA LEU A 343 6.64 8.14 -6.09
C LEU A 343 7.77 7.90 -7.11
N ILE A 344 9.01 7.83 -6.65
CA ILE A 344 10.21 7.85 -7.50
C ILE A 344 10.69 6.44 -7.86
N HIS A 345 10.48 5.44 -6.98
CA HIS A 345 11.15 4.13 -7.05
C HIS A 345 11.03 3.41 -8.40
N TYR A 346 9.95 3.63 -9.13
CA TYR A 346 9.69 2.87 -10.35
C TYR A 346 10.65 3.24 -11.49
N VAL A 347 11.17 4.46 -11.47
CA VAL A 347 12.21 4.90 -12.41
C VAL A 347 13.49 4.07 -12.25
N PRO A 348 14.18 4.09 -11.11
CA PRO A 348 15.38 3.27 -10.95
C PRO A 348 15.12 1.77 -11.05
N VAL A 349 13.94 1.27 -10.66
CA VAL A 349 13.59 -0.16 -10.86
C VAL A 349 13.72 -0.56 -12.32
N LEU A 350 12.99 0.11 -13.21
CA LEU A 350 12.95 -0.29 -14.62
C LEU A 350 14.29 -0.04 -15.32
N TRP A 351 14.97 1.07 -15.01
CA TRP A 351 16.29 1.33 -15.59
C TRP A 351 17.36 0.34 -15.12
N LEU A 352 17.36 -0.06 -13.86
CA LEU A 352 18.31 -1.07 -13.35
C LEU A 352 18.00 -2.46 -13.93
N GLN A 353 16.73 -2.83 -14.09
CA GLN A 353 16.33 -4.07 -14.78
C GLN A 353 16.82 -4.06 -16.24
N TYR A 354 16.61 -2.99 -16.98
CA TYR A 354 17.11 -2.80 -18.34
C TYR A 354 18.64 -2.91 -18.42
N LEU A 355 19.37 -2.21 -17.56
CA LEU A 355 20.84 -2.21 -17.57
C LEU A 355 21.42 -3.60 -17.25
N MET A 356 20.70 -4.41 -16.48
CA MET A 356 21.13 -5.78 -16.16
C MET A 356 20.51 -6.84 -17.09
N PHE A 357 19.71 -6.43 -18.07
CA PHE A 357 19.14 -7.34 -19.05
C PHE A 357 20.27 -8.09 -19.79
N GLY A 358 20.13 -9.42 -19.93
CA GLY A 358 21.14 -10.26 -20.56
C GLY A 358 22.41 -10.53 -19.74
N MET A 359 22.62 -9.85 -18.59
CA MET A 359 23.75 -10.18 -17.72
C MET A 359 23.50 -11.52 -16.99
N SER A 360 24.57 -12.28 -16.76
CA SER A 360 24.55 -13.50 -15.95
C SER A 360 25.63 -13.43 -14.87
N PHE A 361 25.25 -13.80 -13.64
CA PHE A 361 26.14 -13.82 -12.46
C PHE A 361 26.49 -15.25 -12.02
N GLY A 362 26.54 -16.17 -12.96
CA GLY A 362 26.90 -17.57 -12.70
C GLY A 362 26.15 -18.56 -13.61
N PRO A 363 26.44 -19.87 -13.46
CA PRO A 363 25.87 -20.89 -14.32
C PRO A 363 24.40 -21.21 -14.01
N VAL A 364 23.87 -20.72 -12.89
CA VAL A 364 22.52 -21.03 -12.40
C VAL A 364 21.61 -19.79 -12.53
N ASP A 365 20.60 -19.86 -13.38
CA ASP A 365 19.66 -18.77 -13.64
C ASP A 365 18.97 -18.25 -12.40
N GLN A 366 18.60 -19.12 -11.47
CA GLN A 366 17.95 -18.76 -10.21
C GLN A 366 18.85 -17.86 -9.33
N ILE A 367 20.15 -18.19 -9.25
CA ILE A 367 21.13 -17.38 -8.49
C ILE A 367 21.28 -16.02 -9.16
N THR A 368 21.38 -15.99 -10.48
CA THR A 368 21.43 -14.72 -11.24
C THR A 368 20.20 -13.86 -10.99
N ALA A 369 18.99 -14.44 -11.02
CA ALA A 369 17.74 -13.74 -10.71
C ALA A 369 17.75 -13.14 -9.30
N ILE A 370 18.20 -13.89 -8.30
CA ILE A 370 18.30 -13.42 -6.91
C ILE A 370 19.28 -12.25 -6.78
N ILE A 371 20.47 -12.37 -7.39
CA ILE A 371 21.49 -11.30 -7.35
C ILE A 371 20.97 -10.04 -8.04
N LYS A 372 20.37 -10.16 -9.23
CA LYS A 372 19.78 -9.03 -9.95
C LYS A 372 18.71 -8.33 -9.10
N ALA A 373 17.75 -9.09 -8.56
CA ALA A 373 16.69 -8.55 -7.74
C ALA A 373 17.23 -7.82 -6.49
N ALA A 374 18.24 -8.38 -5.83
CA ALA A 374 18.89 -7.75 -4.68
C ALA A 374 19.57 -6.42 -5.06
N ILE A 375 20.31 -6.39 -6.17
CA ILE A 375 20.95 -5.17 -6.69
C ILE A 375 19.88 -4.13 -7.03
N VAL A 376 18.83 -4.51 -7.77
CA VAL A 376 17.72 -3.61 -8.11
C VAL A 376 17.09 -3.03 -6.85
N PHE A 377 16.78 -3.86 -5.86
CA PHE A 377 16.16 -3.39 -4.62
C PHE A 377 17.05 -2.39 -3.87
N VAL A 378 18.32 -2.74 -3.61
CA VAL A 378 19.24 -1.92 -2.82
C VAL A 378 19.51 -0.58 -3.51
N LEU A 379 19.82 -0.60 -4.81
CA LEU A 379 20.12 0.62 -5.56
C LEU A 379 18.86 1.49 -5.76
N THR A 380 17.69 0.87 -5.95
CA THR A 380 16.41 1.59 -6.02
C THR A 380 16.11 2.28 -4.70
N LEU A 381 16.24 1.59 -3.57
CA LEU A 381 16.01 2.18 -2.26
C LEU A 381 16.96 3.34 -2.01
N ALA A 382 18.26 3.15 -2.23
CA ALA A 382 19.28 4.17 -2.01
C ALA A 382 19.06 5.42 -2.89
N SER A 383 18.84 5.21 -4.20
CA SER A 383 18.65 6.31 -5.15
C SER A 383 17.33 7.07 -4.93
N SER A 384 16.22 6.36 -4.66
CA SER A 384 14.92 6.98 -4.40
C SER A 384 14.92 7.73 -3.07
N TRP A 385 15.59 7.20 -2.05
CA TRP A 385 15.75 7.90 -0.77
C TRP A 385 16.61 9.15 -0.93
N ALA A 386 17.79 9.05 -1.59
CA ALA A 386 18.64 10.19 -1.86
C ALA A 386 17.94 11.28 -2.67
N ALA A 387 17.22 10.89 -3.74
CA ALA A 387 16.43 11.81 -4.55
C ALA A 387 15.33 12.51 -3.73
N THR A 388 14.59 11.76 -2.90
CA THR A 388 13.58 12.34 -2.01
C THR A 388 14.20 13.30 -1.00
N ALA A 389 15.30 12.93 -0.38
CA ALA A 389 16.02 13.80 0.58
C ALA A 389 16.53 15.08 -0.10
N ALA A 390 16.99 15.00 -1.35
CA ALA A 390 17.41 16.17 -2.11
C ALA A 390 16.22 17.08 -2.48
N LEU A 391 15.11 16.50 -2.96
CA LEU A 391 13.89 17.24 -3.29
C LEU A 391 13.31 17.96 -2.06
N ARG A 392 13.32 17.34 -0.90
CA ARG A 392 12.84 17.95 0.35
C ARG A 392 13.65 19.17 0.80
N LYS A 393 14.86 19.39 0.28
CA LYS A 393 15.64 20.62 0.51
C LYS A 393 15.12 21.83 -0.29
N ILE A 394 14.29 21.59 -1.31
CA ILE A 394 13.69 22.65 -2.12
C ILE A 394 12.58 23.32 -1.29
N PRO A 395 12.56 24.66 -1.15
CA PRO A 395 11.52 25.36 -0.43
C PRO A 395 10.12 24.99 -0.96
N GLY A 396 9.22 24.61 -0.06
CA GLY A 396 7.86 24.20 -0.40
C GLY A 396 7.68 22.72 -0.76
N ALA A 397 8.73 21.98 -1.14
CA ALA A 397 8.61 20.55 -1.48
C ALA A 397 8.23 19.67 -0.28
N THR A 398 8.57 20.07 0.95
CA THR A 398 8.16 19.38 2.19
C THR A 398 6.64 19.42 2.46
N HIS A 399 5.90 20.30 1.77
CA HIS A 399 4.43 20.30 1.84
C HIS A 399 3.82 19.24 0.92
N VAL A 400 4.59 18.75 -0.03
CA VAL A 400 4.17 17.79 -1.06
C VAL A 400 4.70 16.38 -0.75
N LEU A 401 5.97 16.29 -0.34
CA LEU A 401 6.74 15.05 -0.10
C LEU A 401 6.88 14.72 1.39
#